data_b64124ddb184e6db905251a08e6661e9
#
_entry.id   b64124ddb184e6db905251a08e6661e9
#
_cell.length_a   1.000
_cell.length_b   1.000
_cell.length_c   1.000
_cell.angle_alpha   90.00
_cell.angle_beta   90.00
_cell.angle_gamma   90.00
#
_symmetry.space_group_name_H-M   'P 1'
#
loop_
_entity.id
_entity.type
_entity.pdbx_description
1 polymer ?
#
loop_
_entity_poly.entity_id
_entity_poly.type
_entity_poly.pdbx_seq_one_letter_code
_entity_poly.pdbx_strand_id
1 'polypeptide(L)'
;MSERADSPEIEFRSDVTVELVRSSASDSDVLFAARVSTQGEQTLEAAAEGTEATGRDRGLINYLMRDRHGSPFEHNSMTFYVQAPIFVFREFMRHRMASYNEESGRYRELRPVFYVPAPERNLVQIGKPGAYQFLPGSEEQVELVARETRAASVAAFESYQRMLDAGIAREVARIVLPLNIMSSMYVTVNARSLMNFLSLRTTREGTHFPSFPQREIEMCAEKMENVWRELMPLTYAAFNANGRVAP
;
A
#
# COMPACT_ATOMS: atom_id res chain seq x y z
N MET A 1 -25.11 37.68 -3.47
CA MET A 1 -23.97 37.43 -2.55
C MET A 1 -24.37 36.23 -1.72
N SER A 2 -23.91 35.06 -2.10
CA SER A 2 -24.13 33.84 -1.34
C SER A 2 -23.18 33.85 -0.16
N GLU A 3 -23.69 33.69 1.04
CA GLU A 3 -22.89 33.47 2.24
C GLU A 3 -22.02 32.23 1.97
N ARG A 4 -20.71 32.43 2.01
CA ARG A 4 -19.75 31.31 1.94
C ARG A 4 -19.89 30.47 3.20
N ALA A 5 -20.10 29.20 3.03
CA ALA A 5 -19.76 28.24 4.07
C ALA A 5 -18.30 28.49 4.48
N ASP A 6 -18.01 28.43 5.77
CA ASP A 6 -16.66 28.57 6.34
C ASP A 6 -15.65 27.80 5.49
N SER A 7 -14.47 28.40 5.26
CA SER A 7 -13.37 27.74 4.58
C SER A 7 -13.13 26.38 5.26
N PRO A 8 -13.03 25.28 4.51
CA PRO A 8 -12.91 23.97 5.14
C PRO A 8 -11.66 23.92 6.04
N GLU A 9 -11.85 23.43 7.25
CA GLU A 9 -10.76 23.29 8.21
C GLU A 9 -9.66 22.38 7.64
N ILE A 10 -8.40 22.84 7.73
CA ILE A 10 -7.25 22.07 7.27
C ILE A 10 -6.90 20.99 8.32
N GLU A 11 -7.01 19.73 7.93
CA GLU A 11 -6.67 18.58 8.75
C GLU A 11 -5.23 18.14 8.52
N PHE A 12 -4.52 17.78 9.59
CA PHE A 12 -3.18 17.18 9.52
C PHE A 12 -3.17 15.80 10.14
N ARG A 13 -2.65 14.83 9.40
CA ARG A 13 -2.58 13.42 9.80
C ARG A 13 -1.15 12.89 9.71
N SER A 14 -0.84 11.93 10.59
CA SER A 14 0.45 11.22 10.60
C SER A 14 0.31 9.72 10.28
N ASP A 15 -0.89 9.30 9.90
CA ASP A 15 -1.25 7.91 9.59
C ASP A 15 -1.73 7.75 8.15
N VAL A 16 -1.92 6.50 7.75
CA VAL A 16 -2.51 6.09 6.47
C VAL A 16 -3.68 5.16 6.72
N THR A 17 -4.63 5.10 5.79
CA THR A 17 -5.75 4.15 5.84
C THR A 17 -5.55 3.07 4.77
N VAL A 18 -5.76 1.82 5.14
CA VAL A 18 -5.84 0.68 4.21
C VAL A 18 -6.97 -0.22 4.65
N GLU A 19 -7.92 -0.46 3.75
CA GLU A 19 -9.11 -1.27 4.00
C GLU A 19 -9.30 -2.28 2.87
N LEU A 20 -9.66 -3.52 3.21
CA LEU A 20 -10.05 -4.51 2.22
C LEU A 20 -11.47 -4.21 1.72
N VAL A 21 -11.61 -3.92 0.42
CA VAL A 21 -12.91 -3.63 -0.20
C VAL A 21 -13.59 -4.89 -0.68
N ARG A 22 -12.82 -5.77 -1.32
CA ARG A 22 -13.28 -7.08 -1.78
C ARG A 22 -12.12 -8.04 -1.91
N SER A 23 -12.42 -9.33 -1.82
CA SER A 23 -11.44 -10.40 -2.02
C SER A 23 -12.11 -11.62 -2.67
N SER A 24 -11.35 -12.26 -3.55
CA SER A 24 -11.52 -13.64 -3.99
C SER A 24 -10.19 -14.36 -3.77
N ALA A 25 -9.61 -14.24 -2.57
CA ALA A 25 -8.28 -14.75 -2.24
C ALA A 25 -8.34 -15.64 -1.00
N SER A 26 -7.93 -16.88 -1.18
CA SER A 26 -7.79 -17.90 -0.15
C SER A 26 -6.63 -18.85 -0.47
N ASP A 27 -6.16 -19.61 0.50
CA ASP A 27 -5.20 -20.68 0.25
C ASP A 27 -5.79 -21.77 -0.68
N SER A 28 -7.12 -21.95 -0.68
CA SER A 28 -7.83 -22.87 -1.57
C SER A 28 -7.68 -22.50 -3.04
N ASP A 29 -7.63 -21.22 -3.38
CA ASP A 29 -7.43 -20.78 -4.78
C ASP A 29 -6.07 -21.20 -5.32
N VAL A 30 -5.04 -21.11 -4.48
CA VAL A 30 -3.67 -21.57 -4.82
C VAL A 30 -3.65 -23.07 -5.05
N LEU A 31 -4.29 -23.84 -4.17
CA LEU A 31 -4.36 -25.30 -4.25
C LEU A 31 -5.17 -25.76 -5.47
N PHE A 32 -6.29 -25.10 -5.73
CA PHE A 32 -7.11 -25.35 -6.92
C PHE A 32 -6.29 -25.16 -8.20
N ALA A 33 -5.65 -24.00 -8.34
CA ALA A 33 -4.83 -23.68 -9.50
C ALA A 33 -3.64 -24.64 -9.67
N ALA A 34 -2.99 -25.05 -8.56
CA ALA A 34 -1.87 -25.99 -8.61
C ALA A 34 -2.28 -27.38 -9.05
N ARG A 35 -3.43 -27.88 -8.58
CA ARG A 35 -3.89 -29.25 -8.83
C ARG A 35 -4.37 -29.50 -10.25
N VAL A 36 -4.73 -28.47 -11.00
CA VAL A 36 -5.17 -28.62 -12.40
C VAL A 36 -4.11 -29.34 -13.25
N SER A 37 -2.83 -29.18 -12.92
CA SER A 37 -1.72 -29.83 -13.63
C SER A 37 -1.73 -31.36 -13.52
N THR A 38 -2.36 -31.93 -12.48
CA THR A 38 -2.38 -33.36 -12.20
C THR A 38 -3.77 -33.98 -12.23
N GLN A 39 -4.80 -33.20 -12.05
CA GLN A 39 -6.19 -33.65 -11.90
C GLN A 39 -7.09 -33.17 -13.05
N GLY A 40 -6.65 -32.16 -13.83
CA GLY A 40 -7.44 -31.62 -14.94
C GLY A 40 -8.85 -31.20 -14.51
N GLU A 41 -9.86 -31.68 -15.23
CA GLU A 41 -11.27 -31.36 -14.97
C GLU A 41 -11.81 -31.82 -13.61
N GLN A 42 -11.19 -32.80 -12.97
CA GLN A 42 -11.60 -33.27 -11.63
C GLN A 42 -11.45 -32.19 -10.55
N THR A 43 -10.63 -31.17 -10.79
CA THR A 43 -10.51 -30.01 -9.87
C THR A 43 -11.81 -29.21 -9.75
N LEU A 44 -12.66 -29.19 -10.78
CA LEU A 44 -13.92 -28.46 -10.76
C LEU A 44 -14.92 -29.10 -9.77
N GLU A 45 -14.95 -30.41 -9.68
CA GLU A 45 -15.79 -31.15 -8.74
C GLU A 45 -15.31 -30.91 -7.30
N ALA A 46 -13.99 -31.02 -7.05
CA ALA A 46 -13.39 -30.79 -5.75
C ALA A 46 -13.55 -29.35 -5.24
N ALA A 47 -13.56 -28.36 -6.13
CA ALA A 47 -13.76 -26.96 -5.75
C ALA A 47 -15.18 -26.67 -5.24
N ALA A 48 -16.18 -27.43 -5.70
CA ALA A 48 -17.56 -27.30 -5.29
C ALA A 48 -17.82 -27.88 -3.86
N GLU A 49 -16.95 -28.77 -3.39
CA GLU A 49 -17.14 -29.48 -2.10
C GLU A 49 -16.53 -28.76 -0.90
N GLY A 50 -15.70 -27.73 -1.09
CA GLY A 50 -15.13 -26.87 -0.04
C GLY A 50 -14.45 -27.64 1.09
N THR A 51 -13.21 -28.08 0.89
CA THR A 51 -12.45 -28.85 1.89
C THR A 51 -11.59 -27.96 2.77
N GLU A 52 -11.59 -28.19 4.10
CA GLU A 52 -10.62 -27.58 5.00
C GLU A 52 -9.17 -27.95 4.64
N ALA A 53 -8.26 -26.99 4.79
CA ALA A 53 -6.84 -27.18 4.45
C ALA A 53 -6.19 -28.23 5.34
N THR A 54 -5.57 -29.24 4.73
CA THR A 54 -4.89 -30.36 5.38
C THR A 54 -3.39 -30.11 5.54
N GLY A 55 -2.70 -30.99 6.29
CA GLY A 55 -1.24 -30.97 6.36
C GLY A 55 -0.53 -31.16 5.00
N ARG A 56 -1.18 -31.88 4.06
CA ARG A 56 -0.69 -32.05 2.67
C ARG A 56 -0.77 -30.72 1.90
N ASP A 57 -1.80 -29.92 2.14
CA ASP A 57 -2.01 -28.62 1.49
C ASP A 57 -0.93 -27.63 1.89
N ARG A 58 -0.57 -27.58 3.17
CA ARG A 58 0.58 -26.81 3.65
C ARG A 58 1.88 -27.23 2.95
N GLY A 59 2.10 -28.54 2.81
CA GLY A 59 3.27 -29.10 2.12
C GLY A 59 3.33 -28.66 0.66
N LEU A 60 2.20 -28.72 -0.05
CA LEU A 60 2.10 -28.30 -1.46
C LEU A 60 2.37 -26.80 -1.63
N ILE A 61 1.72 -25.95 -0.86
CA ILE A 61 1.93 -24.49 -0.93
C ILE A 61 3.40 -24.14 -0.63
N ASN A 62 4.00 -24.76 0.38
CA ASN A 62 5.41 -24.54 0.69
C ASN A 62 6.35 -25.03 -0.42
N TYR A 63 6.06 -26.16 -1.06
CA TYR A 63 6.79 -26.67 -2.21
C TYR A 63 6.73 -25.68 -3.39
N LEU A 64 5.52 -25.20 -3.74
CA LEU A 64 5.33 -24.22 -4.82
C LEU A 64 6.12 -22.93 -4.55
N MET A 65 6.12 -22.47 -3.31
CA MET A 65 6.85 -21.26 -2.91
C MET A 65 8.37 -21.47 -3.02
N ARG A 66 8.89 -22.53 -2.43
CA ARG A 66 10.31 -22.86 -2.41
C ARG A 66 10.89 -23.04 -3.81
N ASP A 67 10.18 -23.78 -4.67
CA ASP A 67 10.64 -24.16 -6.01
C ASP A 67 10.20 -23.16 -7.09
N ARG A 68 9.67 -22.00 -6.66
CA ARG A 68 9.39 -20.83 -7.52
C ARG A 68 8.29 -21.08 -8.57
N HIS A 69 7.32 -21.91 -8.26
CA HIS A 69 6.13 -22.12 -9.09
C HIS A 69 5.12 -20.99 -8.84
N GLY A 70 5.26 -19.86 -9.55
CA GLY A 70 4.55 -18.61 -9.25
C GLY A 70 3.09 -18.58 -9.71
N SER A 71 2.75 -19.25 -10.83
CA SER A 71 1.42 -19.12 -11.44
C SER A 71 0.23 -19.48 -10.52
N PRO A 72 0.28 -20.49 -9.63
CA PRO A 72 -0.84 -20.77 -8.73
C PRO A 72 -1.20 -19.61 -7.81
N PHE A 73 -0.24 -18.76 -7.46
CA PHE A 73 -0.45 -17.59 -6.60
C PHE A 73 -1.04 -16.37 -7.34
N GLU A 74 -1.30 -16.49 -8.64
CA GLU A 74 -1.90 -15.45 -9.47
C GLU A 74 -3.41 -15.60 -9.65
N HIS A 75 -3.98 -16.78 -9.32
CA HIS A 75 -5.41 -17.12 -9.50
C HIS A 75 -6.28 -16.66 -8.31
N ASN A 76 -6.09 -15.43 -7.89
CA ASN A 76 -6.85 -14.80 -6.80
C ASN A 76 -6.79 -13.27 -6.93
N SER A 77 -7.59 -12.56 -6.15
CA SER A 77 -7.63 -11.10 -6.23
C SER A 77 -8.00 -10.48 -4.89
N MET A 78 -7.34 -9.39 -4.54
CA MET A 78 -7.64 -8.53 -3.40
C MET A 78 -7.67 -7.08 -3.87
N THR A 79 -8.75 -6.36 -3.55
CA THR A 79 -8.86 -4.92 -3.81
C THR A 79 -8.86 -4.18 -2.49
N PHE A 80 -7.86 -3.31 -2.33
CA PHE A 80 -7.71 -2.44 -1.15
C PHE A 80 -8.11 -1.01 -1.51
N TYR A 81 -8.80 -0.33 -0.59
CA TYR A 81 -8.86 1.12 -0.53
C TYR A 81 -7.65 1.61 0.25
N VAL A 82 -6.89 2.52 -0.33
CA VAL A 82 -5.71 3.13 0.29
C VAL A 82 -5.89 4.63 0.32
N GLN A 83 -5.78 5.24 1.51
CA GLN A 83 -5.66 6.69 1.67
C GLN A 83 -4.28 7.00 2.24
N ALA A 84 -3.49 7.74 1.47
CA ALA A 84 -2.11 8.09 1.79
C ALA A 84 -1.71 9.39 1.06
N PRO A 85 -0.61 10.04 1.45
CA PRO A 85 -0.11 11.20 0.71
C PRO A 85 0.34 10.82 -0.71
N ILE A 86 0.19 11.74 -1.65
CA ILE A 86 0.48 11.50 -3.09
C ILE A 86 1.93 11.01 -3.31
N PHE A 87 2.90 11.43 -2.53
CA PHE A 87 4.27 10.94 -2.69
C PHE A 87 4.39 9.43 -2.46
N VAL A 88 3.53 8.82 -1.61
CA VAL A 88 3.47 7.37 -1.40
C VAL A 88 2.91 6.66 -2.63
N PHE A 89 1.89 7.24 -3.28
CA PHE A 89 1.31 6.64 -4.49
C PHE A 89 2.30 6.52 -5.64
N ARG A 90 3.25 7.45 -5.74
CA ARG A 90 4.33 7.36 -6.72
C ARG A 90 5.22 6.14 -6.52
N GLU A 91 5.34 5.65 -5.29
CA GLU A 91 6.05 4.40 -4.99
C GLU A 91 5.19 3.16 -5.28
N PHE A 92 3.89 3.20 -4.98
CA PHE A 92 2.96 2.14 -5.37
C PHE A 92 2.98 1.89 -6.87
N MET A 93 2.96 2.93 -7.69
CA MET A 93 2.94 2.84 -9.15
C MET A 93 4.23 2.24 -9.75
N ARG A 94 5.28 2.03 -8.97
CA ARG A 94 6.46 1.26 -9.38
C ARG A 94 6.17 -0.26 -9.43
N HIS A 95 5.14 -0.72 -8.75
CA HIS A 95 4.69 -2.12 -8.74
C HIS A 95 3.65 -2.35 -9.84
N ARG A 96 4.14 -2.55 -11.07
CA ARG A 96 3.31 -2.59 -12.30
C ARG A 96 2.41 -3.81 -12.44
N MET A 97 2.58 -4.84 -11.59
CA MET A 97 1.73 -6.04 -11.55
C MET A 97 0.51 -5.83 -10.64
N ALA A 98 -0.08 -4.64 -10.70
CA ALA A 98 -1.25 -4.22 -9.96
C ALA A 98 -2.10 -3.27 -10.80
N SER A 99 -3.37 -3.13 -10.44
CA SER A 99 -4.28 -2.14 -11.01
C SER A 99 -4.53 -1.02 -10.01
N TYR A 100 -4.44 0.23 -10.47
CA TYR A 100 -4.60 1.43 -9.66
C TYR A 100 -5.68 2.32 -10.23
N ASN A 101 -6.53 2.86 -9.37
CA ASN A 101 -7.49 3.90 -9.73
C ASN A 101 -7.58 4.93 -8.60
N GLU A 102 -7.03 6.11 -8.84
CA GLU A 102 -6.91 7.21 -7.88
C GLU A 102 -8.03 8.22 -8.05
N GLU A 103 -8.48 8.85 -6.95
CA GLU A 103 -9.37 10.00 -7.01
C GLU A 103 -8.75 11.11 -7.85
N SER A 104 -9.60 11.86 -8.56
CA SER A 104 -9.11 12.85 -9.50
C SER A 104 -9.40 14.27 -9.05
N GLY A 105 -8.36 15.03 -8.72
CA GLY A 105 -8.43 16.48 -8.51
C GLY A 105 -8.78 17.30 -9.78
N ARG A 106 -9.05 16.65 -10.93
CA ARG A 106 -9.64 17.27 -12.11
C ARG A 106 -11.15 17.33 -12.02
N TYR A 107 -11.77 16.30 -11.39
CA TYR A 107 -13.23 16.14 -11.37
C TYR A 107 -13.85 16.62 -10.07
N ARG A 108 -13.10 16.66 -8.99
CA ARG A 108 -13.55 17.15 -7.69
C ARG A 108 -12.50 18.04 -7.04
N GLU A 109 -12.92 18.85 -6.11
CA GLU A 109 -12.02 19.58 -5.22
C GLU A 109 -11.37 18.61 -4.25
N LEU A 110 -10.05 18.76 -4.07
CA LEU A 110 -9.31 17.95 -3.11
C LEU A 110 -9.58 18.45 -1.69
N ARG A 111 -9.74 17.50 -0.77
CA ARG A 111 -9.96 17.83 0.64
C ARG A 111 -8.66 18.37 1.26
N PRO A 112 -8.77 19.34 2.20
CA PRO A 112 -7.61 19.93 2.87
C PRO A 112 -7.03 19.00 3.96
N VAL A 113 -6.64 17.79 3.58
CA VAL A 113 -6.04 16.82 4.48
C VAL A 113 -4.60 16.60 4.07
N PHE A 114 -3.65 16.84 4.97
CA PHE A 114 -2.22 16.78 4.69
C PHE A 114 -1.49 15.85 5.66
N TYR A 115 -0.52 15.14 5.14
CA TYR A 115 0.36 14.32 5.96
C TYR A 115 1.45 15.18 6.61
N VAL A 116 1.66 14.95 7.90
CA VAL A 116 2.80 15.48 8.68
C VAL A 116 3.42 14.28 9.39
N PRO A 117 4.75 14.09 9.32
CA PRO A 117 5.40 12.99 10.03
C PRO A 117 5.08 13.01 11.53
N ALA A 118 4.83 11.82 12.09
CA ALA A 118 4.68 11.69 13.54
C ALA A 118 6.01 12.02 14.25
N PRO A 119 5.97 12.46 15.52
CA PRO A 119 7.19 12.82 16.26
C PRO A 119 8.23 11.68 16.33
N GLU A 120 7.78 10.43 16.31
CA GLU A 120 8.61 9.23 16.37
C GLU A 120 9.25 8.86 15.03
N ARG A 121 8.91 9.59 13.95
CA ARG A 121 9.48 9.36 12.62
C ARG A 121 10.99 9.65 12.65
N ASN A 122 11.81 8.68 12.27
CA ASN A 122 13.24 8.88 12.08
C ASN A 122 13.49 9.92 10.98
N LEU A 123 14.14 11.02 11.30
CA LEU A 123 14.31 12.19 10.45
C LEU A 123 15.71 12.32 9.85
N VAL A 124 16.73 11.78 10.55
CA VAL A 124 18.12 11.97 10.19
C VAL A 124 18.62 10.78 9.36
N GLN A 125 19.05 11.05 8.14
CA GLN A 125 19.60 10.03 7.25
C GLN A 125 21.12 10.03 7.32
N ILE A 126 21.70 8.85 7.59
CA ILE A 126 23.15 8.61 7.56
C ILE A 126 23.48 7.47 6.60
N GLY A 127 24.77 7.32 6.26
CA GLY A 127 25.24 6.27 5.37
C GLY A 127 25.25 6.69 3.90
N LYS A 128 25.22 5.73 2.98
CA LYS A 128 25.32 5.94 1.53
C LYS A 128 24.23 5.14 0.77
N PRO A 129 23.99 5.42 -0.52
CA PRO A 129 23.03 4.68 -1.32
C PRO A 129 23.18 3.16 -1.18
N GLY A 130 22.07 2.47 -0.89
CA GLY A 130 22.02 1.03 -0.65
C GLY A 130 22.38 0.59 0.77
N ALA A 131 22.77 1.53 1.66
CA ALA A 131 23.09 1.27 3.06
C ALA A 131 22.71 2.46 3.95
N TYR A 132 21.56 3.08 3.69
CA TYR A 132 21.03 4.16 4.52
C TYR A 132 20.53 3.64 5.86
N GLN A 133 20.76 4.44 6.88
CA GLN A 133 20.12 4.30 8.20
C GLN A 133 19.39 5.59 8.51
N PHE A 134 18.22 5.45 9.11
CA PHE A 134 17.44 6.60 9.57
C PHE A 134 17.40 6.60 11.09
N LEU A 135 17.80 7.71 11.67
CA LEU A 135 17.89 7.91 13.13
C LEU A 135 16.81 8.92 13.56
N PRO A 136 16.39 8.87 14.83
CA PRO A 136 15.54 9.90 15.42
C PRO A 136 16.15 11.29 15.24
N GLY A 137 15.30 12.28 15.00
CA GLY A 137 15.70 13.68 15.04
C GLY A 137 15.78 14.21 16.48
N SER A 138 16.45 15.36 16.69
CA SER A 138 16.32 16.13 17.93
C SER A 138 14.90 16.74 18.02
N GLU A 139 14.49 17.17 19.23
CA GLU A 139 13.22 17.86 19.43
C GLU A 139 13.08 19.08 18.50
N GLU A 140 14.14 19.87 18.34
CA GLU A 140 14.16 21.00 17.42
C GLU A 140 13.96 20.61 15.96
N GLN A 141 14.51 19.46 15.52
CA GLN A 141 14.30 18.94 14.16
C GLN A 141 12.86 18.45 13.96
N VAL A 142 12.28 17.80 14.96
CA VAL A 142 10.88 17.35 14.92
C VAL A 142 9.95 18.56 14.82
N GLU A 143 10.15 19.59 15.66
CA GLU A 143 9.37 20.83 15.62
C GLU A 143 9.53 21.57 14.29
N LEU A 144 10.77 21.64 13.77
CA LEU A 144 11.06 22.27 12.50
C LEU A 144 10.27 21.58 11.35
N VAL A 145 10.35 20.26 11.24
CA VAL A 145 9.64 19.50 10.21
C VAL A 145 8.13 19.72 10.32
N ALA A 146 7.57 19.63 11.52
CA ALA A 146 6.14 19.82 11.73
C ALA A 146 5.69 21.25 11.36
N ARG A 147 6.44 22.27 11.79
CA ARG A 147 6.13 23.67 11.53
C ARG A 147 6.19 24.00 10.03
N GLU A 148 7.31 23.65 9.37
CA GLU A 148 7.51 23.99 7.96
C GLU A 148 6.54 23.22 7.06
N THR A 149 6.28 21.94 7.35
CA THR A 149 5.31 21.14 6.59
C THR A 149 3.90 21.73 6.72
N ARG A 150 3.47 22.10 7.92
CA ARG A 150 2.15 22.72 8.14
C ARG A 150 2.05 24.06 7.45
N ALA A 151 3.02 24.94 7.62
CA ALA A 151 3.02 26.28 7.03
C ALA A 151 2.95 26.22 5.49
N ALA A 152 3.75 25.36 4.86
CA ALA A 152 3.73 25.18 3.41
C ALA A 152 2.40 24.61 2.91
N SER A 153 1.80 23.64 3.63
CA SER A 153 0.50 23.05 3.28
C SER A 153 -0.63 24.07 3.34
N VAL A 154 -0.67 24.88 4.40
CA VAL A 154 -1.68 25.97 4.56
C VAL A 154 -1.56 26.97 3.43
N ALA A 155 -0.37 27.51 3.18
CA ALA A 155 -0.14 28.52 2.14
C ALA A 155 -0.51 28.00 0.74
N ALA A 156 -0.17 26.74 0.44
CA ALA A 156 -0.51 26.10 -0.83
C ALA A 156 -2.03 25.89 -0.97
N PHE A 157 -2.70 25.41 0.08
CA PHE A 157 -4.15 25.20 0.03
C PHE A 157 -4.92 26.51 -0.11
N GLU A 158 -4.55 27.55 0.61
CA GLU A 158 -5.13 28.90 0.42
C GLU A 158 -4.93 29.41 -1.02
N SER A 159 -3.78 29.16 -1.62
CA SER A 159 -3.53 29.53 -3.02
C SER A 159 -4.41 28.76 -3.98
N TYR A 160 -4.61 27.45 -3.73
CA TYR A 160 -5.54 26.61 -4.46
C TYR A 160 -6.98 27.13 -4.38
N GLN A 161 -7.46 27.47 -3.18
CA GLN A 161 -8.79 28.01 -2.97
C GLN A 161 -8.98 29.36 -3.69
N ARG A 162 -8.02 30.29 -3.58
CA ARG A 162 -8.08 31.56 -4.31
C ARG A 162 -8.21 31.40 -5.82
N MET A 163 -7.53 30.40 -6.39
CA MET A 163 -7.63 30.11 -7.83
C MET A 163 -9.00 29.52 -8.18
N LEU A 164 -9.55 28.63 -7.37
CA LEU A 164 -10.89 28.10 -7.58
C LEU A 164 -11.95 29.20 -7.48
N ASP A 165 -11.83 30.07 -6.50
CA ASP A 165 -12.72 31.23 -6.32
C ASP A 165 -12.69 32.22 -7.51
N ALA A 166 -11.53 32.35 -8.16
CA ALA A 166 -11.35 33.13 -9.36
C ALA A 166 -11.84 32.40 -10.63
N GLY A 167 -12.45 31.22 -10.52
CA GLY A 167 -12.97 30.45 -11.64
C GLY A 167 -11.91 29.66 -12.42
N ILE A 168 -10.70 29.52 -11.90
CA ILE A 168 -9.65 28.73 -12.53
C ILE A 168 -10.02 27.24 -12.46
N ALA A 169 -9.84 26.53 -13.57
CA ALA A 169 -10.13 25.10 -13.67
C ALA A 169 -9.36 24.30 -12.60
N ARG A 170 -10.03 23.31 -11.98
CA ARG A 170 -9.45 22.43 -10.93
C ARG A 170 -8.12 21.82 -11.35
N GLU A 171 -8.01 21.37 -12.61
CA GLU A 171 -6.78 20.76 -13.13
C GLU A 171 -5.58 21.72 -13.17
N VAL A 172 -5.83 23.02 -13.22
CA VAL A 172 -4.80 24.06 -13.16
C VAL A 172 -4.55 24.46 -11.70
N ALA A 173 -5.61 24.75 -10.96
CA ALA A 173 -5.51 25.21 -9.57
C ALA A 173 -4.73 24.22 -8.67
N ARG A 174 -4.95 22.90 -8.83
CA ARG A 174 -4.29 21.85 -8.03
C ARG A 174 -2.76 21.78 -8.19
N ILE A 175 -2.17 22.44 -9.19
CA ILE A 175 -0.72 22.37 -9.47
C ILE A 175 0.12 22.89 -8.28
N VAL A 176 -0.43 23.80 -7.48
CA VAL A 176 0.26 24.38 -6.32
C VAL A 176 0.23 23.48 -5.07
N LEU A 177 -0.62 22.44 -5.06
CA LEU A 177 -0.75 21.57 -3.89
C LEU A 177 0.50 20.72 -3.69
N PRO A 178 1.05 20.63 -2.46
CA PRO A 178 2.26 19.87 -2.19
C PRO A 178 1.98 18.36 -2.17
N LEU A 179 3.03 17.57 -2.34
CA LEU A 179 2.93 16.11 -2.46
C LEU A 179 2.47 15.40 -1.18
N ASN A 180 2.49 16.08 -0.03
CA ASN A 180 1.98 15.56 1.23
C ASN A 180 0.46 15.67 1.37
N ILE A 181 -0.26 16.24 0.38
CA ILE A 181 -1.71 16.17 0.37
C ILE A 181 -2.17 14.72 0.30
N MET A 182 -3.16 14.37 1.11
CA MET A 182 -3.77 13.03 1.11
C MET A 182 -4.65 12.85 -0.12
N SER A 183 -4.51 11.70 -0.74
CA SER A 183 -5.38 11.24 -1.83
C SER A 183 -5.85 9.82 -1.51
N SER A 184 -6.76 9.29 -2.30
CA SER A 184 -7.26 7.93 -2.13
C SER A 184 -7.24 7.17 -3.45
N MET A 185 -6.99 5.86 -3.37
CA MET A 185 -7.02 4.99 -4.55
C MET A 185 -7.50 3.58 -4.21
N TYR A 186 -8.03 2.92 -5.22
CA TYR A 186 -8.14 1.46 -5.19
C TYR A 186 -6.86 0.83 -5.75
N VAL A 187 -6.40 -0.22 -5.07
CA VAL A 187 -5.28 -1.05 -5.48
C VAL A 187 -5.77 -2.49 -5.58
N THR A 188 -5.70 -3.09 -6.76
CA THR A 188 -6.04 -4.50 -6.95
C THR A 188 -4.79 -5.31 -7.27
N VAL A 189 -4.56 -6.38 -6.50
CA VAL A 189 -3.40 -7.27 -6.62
C VAL A 189 -3.83 -8.72 -6.44
N ASN A 190 -3.06 -9.66 -7.02
CA ASN A 190 -3.07 -11.06 -6.62
C ASN A 190 -2.00 -11.34 -5.55
N ALA A 191 -1.97 -12.55 -4.99
CA ALA A 191 -1.03 -12.89 -3.93
C ALA A 191 0.45 -12.80 -4.38
N ARG A 192 0.78 -13.21 -5.61
CA ARG A 192 2.14 -13.10 -6.14
C ARG A 192 2.61 -11.65 -6.23
N SER A 193 1.76 -10.79 -6.78
CA SER A 193 2.03 -9.34 -6.88
C SER A 193 2.17 -8.69 -5.50
N LEU A 194 1.32 -9.10 -4.54
CA LEU A 194 1.40 -8.62 -3.17
C LEU A 194 2.70 -9.07 -2.49
N MET A 195 3.13 -10.33 -2.66
CA MET A 195 4.43 -10.81 -2.16
C MET A 195 5.60 -10.00 -2.73
N ASN A 196 5.59 -9.69 -4.02
CA ASN A 196 6.60 -8.81 -4.63
C ASN A 196 6.59 -7.39 -4.03
N PHE A 197 5.42 -6.85 -3.76
CA PHE A 197 5.28 -5.56 -3.09
C PHE A 197 5.84 -5.61 -1.66
N LEU A 198 5.43 -6.59 -0.87
CA LEU A 198 5.85 -6.75 0.53
C LEU A 198 7.36 -7.01 0.67
N SER A 199 7.97 -7.76 -0.25
CA SER A 199 9.41 -8.03 -0.23
C SER A 199 10.25 -6.75 -0.36
N LEU A 200 9.72 -5.69 -0.99
CA LEU A 200 10.39 -4.41 -1.20
C LEU A 200 9.91 -3.30 -0.25
N ARG A 201 8.73 -3.44 0.33
CA ARG A 201 8.05 -2.37 1.07
C ARG A 201 7.79 -2.69 2.54
N THR A 202 8.37 -3.79 3.04
CA THR A 202 8.40 -4.08 4.47
C THR A 202 9.80 -4.45 4.93
N THR A 203 10.14 -4.03 6.15
CA THR A 203 11.37 -4.45 6.83
C THR A 203 11.02 -5.59 7.77
N ARG A 204 11.58 -6.79 7.52
CA ARG A 204 11.33 -8.01 8.33
C ARG A 204 12.60 -8.80 8.51
N GLU A 205 12.72 -9.44 9.68
CA GLU A 205 13.78 -10.42 9.93
C GLU A 205 13.60 -11.66 9.04
N GLY A 206 14.70 -12.34 8.74
CA GLY A 206 14.68 -13.57 7.93
C GLY A 206 14.46 -13.35 6.43
N THR A 207 14.45 -12.10 5.96
CA THR A 207 14.38 -11.81 4.53
C THR A 207 15.68 -12.22 3.82
N HIS A 208 15.55 -12.87 2.67
CA HIS A 208 16.71 -13.21 1.84
C HIS A 208 17.36 -11.96 1.22
N PHE A 209 16.55 -11.00 0.83
CA PHE A 209 17.00 -9.70 0.32
C PHE A 209 16.48 -8.58 1.23
N PRO A 210 17.34 -7.97 2.07
CA PRO A 210 16.94 -6.84 2.92
C PRO A 210 16.40 -5.67 2.09
N SER A 211 15.34 -5.05 2.56
CA SER A 211 14.74 -3.85 1.95
C SER A 211 14.81 -2.67 2.90
N PHE A 212 14.80 -1.46 2.33
CA PHE A 212 14.88 -0.19 3.07
C PHE A 212 13.76 0.75 2.57
N PRO A 213 12.50 0.40 2.82
CA PRO A 213 11.37 1.19 2.34
C PRO A 213 11.29 2.55 3.04
N GLN A 214 10.71 3.52 2.36
CA GLN A 214 10.24 4.73 3.02
C GLN A 214 9.14 4.36 4.01
N ARG A 215 9.15 4.94 5.22
CA ARG A 215 8.25 4.55 6.31
C ARG A 215 6.76 4.62 5.90
N GLU A 216 6.39 5.63 5.15
CA GLU A 216 4.99 5.90 4.81
C GLU A 216 4.40 4.83 3.86
N ILE A 217 5.17 4.31 2.91
CA ILE A 217 4.69 3.16 2.10
C ILE A 217 4.78 1.86 2.90
N GLU A 218 5.74 1.73 3.81
CA GLU A 218 5.81 0.59 4.71
C GLU A 218 4.57 0.50 5.61
N MET A 219 4.06 1.64 6.13
CA MET A 219 2.80 1.68 6.88
C MET A 219 1.62 1.11 6.08
N CYS A 220 1.54 1.43 4.79
CA CYS A 220 0.53 0.83 3.91
C CYS A 220 0.76 -0.67 3.73
N ALA A 221 2.00 -1.06 3.48
CA ALA A 221 2.38 -2.46 3.25
C ALA A 221 2.09 -3.34 4.48
N GLU A 222 2.39 -2.86 5.69
CA GLU A 222 2.09 -3.56 6.95
C GLU A 222 0.59 -3.82 7.13
N LYS A 223 -0.25 -2.85 6.80
CA LYS A 223 -1.71 -3.00 6.88
C LYS A 223 -2.21 -4.00 5.83
N MET A 224 -1.72 -3.95 4.59
CA MET A 224 -2.04 -4.93 3.56
C MET A 224 -1.58 -6.34 3.94
N GLU A 225 -0.38 -6.47 4.51
CA GLU A 225 0.18 -7.73 4.99
C GLU A 225 -0.67 -8.37 6.08
N ASN A 226 -1.18 -7.57 7.03
CA ASN A 226 -2.05 -8.07 8.09
C ASN A 226 -3.35 -8.67 7.54
N VAL A 227 -4.01 -7.98 6.60
CA VAL A 227 -5.21 -8.50 5.93
C VAL A 227 -4.90 -9.79 5.16
N TRP A 228 -3.82 -9.80 4.40
CA TRP A 228 -3.43 -10.98 3.61
C TRP A 228 -3.12 -12.19 4.48
N ARG A 229 -2.47 -12.00 5.62
CA ARG A 229 -2.19 -13.06 6.60
C ARG A 229 -3.46 -13.77 7.08
N GLU A 230 -4.55 -13.02 7.23
CA GLU A 230 -5.86 -13.59 7.64
C GLU A 230 -6.54 -14.35 6.50
N LEU A 231 -6.46 -13.83 5.28
CA LEU A 231 -7.08 -14.44 4.10
C LEU A 231 -6.35 -15.71 3.62
N MET A 232 -5.00 -15.70 3.68
CA MET A 232 -4.17 -16.76 3.10
C MET A 232 -3.05 -17.19 4.09
N PRO A 233 -3.42 -17.75 5.25
CA PRO A 233 -2.45 -18.04 6.32
C PRO A 233 -1.36 -19.04 5.95
N LEU A 234 -1.66 -20.05 5.11
CA LEU A 234 -0.66 -21.03 4.67
C LEU A 234 0.32 -20.41 3.66
N THR A 235 -0.19 -19.62 2.73
CA THR A 235 0.62 -18.88 1.74
C THR A 235 1.52 -17.86 2.44
N TYR A 236 0.98 -17.14 3.42
CA TYR A 236 1.75 -16.21 4.25
C TYR A 236 2.87 -16.91 5.03
N ALA A 237 2.57 -18.05 5.66
CA ALA A 237 3.56 -18.84 6.39
C ALA A 237 4.67 -19.35 5.46
N ALA A 238 4.31 -19.85 4.27
CA ALA A 238 5.26 -20.30 3.26
C ALA A 238 6.16 -19.17 2.75
N PHE A 239 5.60 -17.97 2.50
CA PHE A 239 6.35 -16.79 2.09
C PHE A 239 7.43 -16.42 3.12
N ASN A 240 7.07 -16.37 4.40
CA ASN A 240 8.04 -16.07 5.47
C ASN A 240 9.11 -17.19 5.60
N ALA A 241 8.71 -18.46 5.56
CA ALA A 241 9.63 -19.60 5.67
C ALA A 241 10.64 -19.68 4.51
N ASN A 242 10.32 -19.09 3.35
CA ASN A 242 11.19 -19.07 2.16
C ASN A 242 11.85 -17.70 1.92
N GLY A 243 12.13 -16.97 2.98
CA GLY A 243 12.93 -15.74 2.95
C GLY A 243 12.23 -14.54 2.32
N ARG A 244 10.89 -14.55 2.28
CA ARG A 244 10.04 -13.45 1.76
C ARG A 244 10.36 -13.07 0.31
N VAL A 245 10.61 -14.06 -0.53
CA VAL A 245 10.83 -13.89 -1.97
C VAL A 245 9.63 -14.46 -2.70
N ALA A 246 8.97 -13.65 -3.52
CA ALA A 246 7.84 -14.09 -4.34
C ALA A 246 8.28 -15.16 -5.35
N PRO A 247 7.53 -16.22 -5.54
CA PRO A 247 7.83 -17.30 -6.47
C PRO A 247 7.68 -16.89 -7.93
#